data_03636bd5a5701e0051e9b99d2aa8a6e4
#
_entry.id   03636bd5a5701e0051e9b99d2aa8a6e4
#
_cell.length_a   1.000
_cell.length_b   1.000
_cell.length_c   1.000
_cell.angle_alpha   90.00
_cell.angle_beta   90.00
_cell.angle_gamma   90.00
#
_symmetry.space_group_name_H-M   'P 1'
#
loop_
_entity.id
_entity.type
_entity.pdbx_description
1 polymer ?
#
loop_
_entity_poly.entity_id
_entity_poly.type
_entity_poly.pdbx_seq_one_letter_code
_entity_poly.pdbx_strand_id
1 'polypeptide(L)'
;MPDKLVGIVEKYFAAVRDVHRLGAGTKERSFYPALAELLNALGQELKPKVLCLSGLGNTGAGHPDFGLFAANQVQKGEPRPGQAPERGVIEVKSAGDDAWLTADTAQVSKYFGAYRLVIVTNIRDFLIIGEGPDGRPAKLESYQLAADAKSFWDMVGAPRKSAEHIGRAFGEYLKRALTQSVALREPKDVAWFIASYARDALHRVEAAGALPALANVRASLEEALGVTFEAEKGAHFFRSTLVQTLFYGVFSAWVLFARQTQVASRRFDWRTAVWHLTVPFIRTLFQQLASPSHLQPLRLVEVLDWTAATLNRIDSTEFFKRFNDAEAVQFFYEPFLEAFDPELRKELGVWYTPNEVVAYMVARIDMALRQDLGVADGLASEQV
;
A
#
# COMPACT_ATOMS: atom_id res chain seq x y z
N MET A 1 -15.32 15.03 7.46
CA MET A 1 -16.28 14.18 6.72
C MET A 1 -15.94 12.74 7.04
N PRO A 2 -16.90 11.82 7.20
CA PRO A 2 -16.57 10.42 7.38
C PRO A 2 -15.72 9.91 6.21
N ASP A 3 -14.74 9.07 6.53
CA ASP A 3 -13.86 8.50 5.50
C ASP A 3 -14.73 7.73 4.49
N LYS A 4 -14.60 8.07 3.22
CA LYS A 4 -15.43 7.48 2.14
C LYS A 4 -15.25 5.96 2.05
N LEU A 5 -14.02 5.45 2.34
CA LEU A 5 -13.74 4.02 2.39
C LEU A 5 -14.54 3.33 3.50
N VAL A 6 -14.56 3.94 4.68
CA VAL A 6 -15.35 3.43 5.82
C VAL A 6 -16.81 3.30 5.44
N GLY A 7 -17.40 4.31 4.78
CA GLY A 7 -18.80 4.25 4.35
C GLY A 7 -19.08 3.17 3.29
N ILE A 8 -18.16 2.91 2.36
CA ILE A 8 -18.28 1.85 1.38
C ILE A 8 -18.24 0.47 2.06
N VAL A 9 -17.29 0.28 2.99
CA VAL A 9 -17.13 -0.99 3.71
C VAL A 9 -18.29 -1.23 4.69
N GLU A 10 -18.83 -0.18 5.34
CA GLU A 10 -20.02 -0.28 6.17
C GLU A 10 -21.22 -0.84 5.39
N LYS A 11 -21.47 -0.33 4.17
CA LYS A 11 -22.52 -0.84 3.28
C LYS A 11 -22.32 -2.31 2.94
N TYR A 12 -21.08 -2.71 2.63
CA TYR A 12 -20.75 -4.12 2.37
C TYR A 12 -21.08 -5.00 3.57
N PHE A 13 -20.62 -4.64 4.77
CA PHE A 13 -20.90 -5.42 5.98
C PHE A 13 -22.41 -5.48 6.28
N ALA A 14 -23.13 -4.38 6.08
CA ALA A 14 -24.59 -4.37 6.24
C ALA A 14 -25.29 -5.33 5.26
N ALA A 15 -24.92 -5.29 3.98
CA ALA A 15 -25.47 -6.18 2.96
C ALA A 15 -25.18 -7.66 3.25
N VAL A 16 -23.92 -7.98 3.65
CA VAL A 16 -23.52 -9.35 4.04
C VAL A 16 -24.30 -9.83 5.26
N ARG A 17 -24.47 -8.98 6.29
CA ARG A 17 -25.28 -9.29 7.48
C ARG A 17 -26.73 -9.59 7.09
N ASP A 18 -27.31 -8.76 6.23
CA ASP A 18 -28.73 -8.89 5.88
C ASP A 18 -28.99 -10.17 5.08
N VAL A 19 -28.09 -10.54 4.16
CA VAL A 19 -28.14 -11.83 3.47
C VAL A 19 -28.01 -13.00 4.47
N HIS A 20 -27.10 -12.93 5.42
CA HIS A 20 -26.90 -13.96 6.44
C HIS A 20 -28.14 -14.15 7.31
N ARG A 21 -28.78 -13.07 7.76
CA ARG A 21 -30.00 -13.09 8.60
C ARG A 21 -31.21 -13.71 7.91
N LEU A 22 -31.30 -13.66 6.60
CA LEU A 22 -32.40 -14.27 5.86
C LEU A 22 -32.40 -15.81 5.93
N GLY A 23 -31.31 -16.42 6.43
CA GLY A 23 -31.22 -17.87 6.62
C GLY A 23 -31.26 -18.71 5.33
N ALA A 24 -31.82 -18.17 4.24
CA ALA A 24 -31.83 -18.78 2.92
C ALA A 24 -30.52 -18.56 2.13
N GLY A 25 -29.68 -17.67 2.62
CA GLY A 25 -28.44 -17.21 1.97
C GLY A 25 -27.19 -17.96 2.36
N THR A 26 -27.25 -19.26 2.65
CA THR A 26 -26.05 -20.09 2.92
C THR A 26 -25.27 -20.43 1.65
N LYS A 27 -25.85 -20.16 0.47
CA LYS A 27 -25.18 -20.42 -0.81
C LYS A 27 -24.27 -19.22 -1.15
N GLU A 28 -23.05 -19.52 -1.52
CA GLU A 28 -22.00 -18.60 -1.95
C GLU A 28 -22.51 -17.44 -2.83
N ARG A 29 -23.33 -17.77 -3.86
CA ARG A 29 -23.86 -16.78 -4.81
C ARG A 29 -24.78 -15.73 -4.21
N SER A 30 -25.34 -15.96 -3.03
CA SER A 30 -26.18 -14.98 -2.33
C SER A 30 -25.40 -13.72 -1.91
N PHE A 31 -24.08 -13.83 -1.77
CA PHE A 31 -23.20 -12.72 -1.40
C PHE A 31 -22.61 -11.97 -2.60
N TYR A 32 -22.80 -12.47 -3.84
CA TYR A 32 -22.26 -11.83 -5.04
C TYR A 32 -22.71 -10.39 -5.24
N PRO A 33 -23.98 -10.01 -5.03
CA PRO A 33 -24.40 -8.62 -5.18
C PRO A 33 -23.67 -7.68 -4.22
N ALA A 34 -23.50 -8.07 -2.95
CA ALA A 34 -22.79 -7.27 -1.96
C ALA A 34 -21.31 -7.11 -2.32
N LEU A 35 -20.65 -8.19 -2.78
CA LEU A 35 -19.26 -8.14 -3.21
C LEU A 35 -19.08 -7.32 -4.49
N ALA A 36 -19.96 -7.45 -5.47
CA ALA A 36 -19.94 -6.68 -6.70
C ALA A 36 -20.13 -5.18 -6.44
N GLU A 37 -21.06 -4.80 -5.55
CA GLU A 37 -21.28 -3.40 -5.15
C GLU A 37 -20.02 -2.81 -4.48
N LEU A 38 -19.42 -3.52 -3.54
CA LEU A 38 -18.17 -3.12 -2.88
C LEU A 38 -17.07 -2.86 -3.90
N LEU A 39 -16.79 -3.85 -4.76
CA LEU A 39 -15.69 -3.77 -5.72
C LEU A 39 -15.92 -2.70 -6.78
N ASN A 40 -17.16 -2.53 -7.26
CA ASN A 40 -17.50 -1.48 -8.20
C ASN A 40 -17.44 -0.08 -7.57
N ALA A 41 -17.91 0.08 -6.33
CA ALA A 41 -17.79 1.36 -5.61
C ALA A 41 -16.32 1.79 -5.47
N LEU A 42 -15.43 0.87 -5.13
CA LEU A 42 -13.99 1.12 -5.06
C LEU A 42 -13.38 1.33 -6.45
N GLY A 43 -13.73 0.47 -7.42
CA GLY A 43 -13.20 0.50 -8.78
C GLY A 43 -13.50 1.80 -9.53
N GLN A 44 -14.65 2.45 -9.25
CA GLN A 44 -15.01 3.75 -9.82
C GLN A 44 -14.10 4.89 -9.35
N GLU A 45 -13.46 4.77 -8.19
CA GLU A 45 -12.53 5.77 -7.65
C GLU A 45 -11.10 5.63 -8.17
N LEU A 46 -10.80 4.47 -8.78
CA LEU A 46 -9.46 4.19 -9.28
C LEU A 46 -9.17 4.92 -10.60
N LYS A 47 -7.89 5.15 -10.82
CA LYS A 47 -7.36 5.64 -12.10
C LYS A 47 -6.23 4.70 -12.54
N PRO A 48 -6.43 3.90 -13.59
CA PRO A 48 -7.66 3.74 -14.39
C PRO A 48 -8.78 3.01 -13.63
N LYS A 49 -10.03 3.32 -13.97
CA LYS A 49 -11.21 2.67 -13.37
C LYS A 49 -11.23 1.18 -13.65
N VAL A 50 -11.77 0.43 -12.68
CA VAL A 50 -11.97 -1.03 -12.77
C VAL A 50 -13.45 -1.33 -12.58
N LEU A 51 -13.99 -2.21 -13.42
CA LEU A 51 -15.36 -2.72 -13.32
C LEU A 51 -15.34 -4.22 -13.00
N CYS A 52 -16.12 -4.60 -12.01
CA CYS A 52 -16.32 -5.97 -11.58
C CYS A 52 -17.66 -6.49 -12.15
N LEU A 53 -17.61 -7.51 -13.00
CA LEU A 53 -18.78 -8.09 -13.64
C LEU A 53 -18.86 -9.59 -13.35
N SER A 54 -20.06 -10.08 -13.02
CA SER A 54 -20.34 -11.51 -12.80
C SER A 54 -20.90 -12.18 -14.05
N GLY A 55 -20.99 -13.51 -14.03
CA GLY A 55 -21.64 -14.26 -15.11
C GLY A 55 -20.82 -14.36 -16.39
N LEU A 56 -19.50 -14.44 -16.26
CA LEU A 56 -18.59 -14.57 -17.41
C LEU A 56 -18.81 -15.88 -18.16
N GLY A 57 -18.85 -15.78 -19.49
CA GLY A 57 -18.77 -16.94 -20.37
C GLY A 57 -17.44 -17.67 -20.25
N ASN A 58 -17.41 -18.94 -20.62
CA ASN A 58 -16.16 -19.70 -20.68
C ASN A 58 -15.28 -19.21 -21.84
N THR A 59 -14.17 -18.60 -21.49
CA THR A 59 -13.13 -18.15 -22.45
C THR A 59 -11.96 -19.14 -22.58
N GLY A 60 -12.21 -20.44 -22.28
CA GLY A 60 -11.21 -21.51 -22.36
C GLY A 60 -10.58 -21.90 -21.03
N ALA A 61 -10.71 -21.08 -20.00
CA ALA A 61 -10.15 -21.36 -18.66
C ALA A 61 -11.20 -21.88 -17.66
N GLY A 62 -12.49 -21.83 -17.99
CA GLY A 62 -13.63 -22.15 -17.11
C GLY A 62 -14.53 -20.95 -16.90
N HIS A 63 -15.27 -20.97 -15.79
CA HIS A 63 -16.24 -19.91 -15.43
C HIS A 63 -15.84 -19.28 -14.11
N PRO A 64 -14.97 -18.25 -14.09
CA PRO A 64 -14.72 -17.51 -12.86
C PRO A 64 -15.98 -16.76 -12.43
N ASP A 65 -16.15 -16.55 -11.12
CA ASP A 65 -17.36 -15.92 -10.58
C ASP A 65 -17.49 -14.45 -10.99
N PHE A 66 -16.33 -13.74 -11.05
CA PHE A 66 -16.27 -12.38 -11.55
C PHE A 66 -15.04 -12.15 -12.43
N GLY A 67 -15.20 -11.21 -13.37
CA GLY A 67 -14.09 -10.62 -14.12
C GLY A 67 -13.88 -9.16 -13.74
N LEU A 68 -12.61 -8.77 -13.71
CA LEU A 68 -12.18 -7.41 -13.49
C LEU A 68 -11.76 -6.79 -14.82
N PHE A 69 -12.51 -5.80 -15.27
CA PHE A 69 -12.33 -5.16 -16.57
C PHE A 69 -11.82 -3.73 -16.43
N ALA A 70 -10.97 -3.30 -17.35
CA ALA A 70 -10.69 -1.88 -17.52
C ALA A 70 -11.90 -1.17 -18.16
N ALA A 71 -12.04 0.12 -17.92
CA ALA A 71 -13.21 0.89 -18.40
C ALA A 71 -13.37 0.85 -19.93
N ASN A 72 -12.28 0.80 -20.69
CA ASN A 72 -12.30 0.70 -22.15
C ASN A 72 -12.76 -0.66 -22.69
N GLN A 73 -12.79 -1.70 -21.88
CA GLN A 73 -13.26 -3.04 -22.23
C GLN A 73 -14.77 -3.19 -22.07
N VAL A 74 -15.45 -2.23 -21.45
CA VAL A 74 -16.88 -2.32 -21.14
C VAL A 74 -17.66 -1.28 -21.93
N GLN A 75 -18.81 -1.68 -22.46
CA GLN A 75 -19.76 -0.82 -23.17
C GLN A 75 -21.19 -1.12 -22.69
N LYS A 76 -21.92 -0.10 -22.27
CA LYS A 76 -23.30 -0.20 -21.74
C LYS A 76 -23.46 -1.21 -20.60
N GLY A 77 -22.41 -1.34 -19.75
CA GLY A 77 -22.45 -2.24 -18.60
C GLY A 77 -22.03 -3.69 -18.89
N GLU A 78 -21.74 -4.04 -20.15
CA GLU A 78 -21.33 -5.38 -20.56
C GLU A 78 -19.91 -5.38 -21.16
N PRO A 79 -19.15 -6.48 -21.05
CA PRO A 79 -17.89 -6.61 -21.75
C PRO A 79 -18.09 -6.52 -23.25
N ARG A 80 -17.19 -5.84 -23.93
CA ARG A 80 -17.19 -5.84 -25.40
C ARG A 80 -16.94 -7.27 -25.91
N PRO A 81 -17.56 -7.68 -27.04
CA PRO A 81 -17.36 -9.02 -27.60
C PRO A 81 -15.88 -9.38 -27.75
N GLY A 82 -15.53 -10.59 -27.32
CA GLY A 82 -14.16 -11.11 -27.43
C GLY A 82 -13.16 -10.53 -26.41
N GLN A 83 -13.58 -9.67 -25.50
CA GLN A 83 -12.71 -9.13 -24.45
C GLN A 83 -12.63 -10.09 -23.26
N ALA A 84 -11.41 -10.45 -22.88
CA ALA A 84 -11.12 -11.11 -21.60
C ALA A 84 -10.82 -10.06 -20.51
N PRO A 85 -11.13 -10.34 -19.22
CA PRO A 85 -10.86 -9.40 -18.13
C PRO A 85 -9.36 -9.17 -17.96
N GLU A 86 -8.86 -8.00 -18.40
CA GLU A 86 -7.42 -7.70 -18.36
C GLU A 86 -6.90 -7.38 -16.95
N ARG A 87 -7.82 -7.12 -16.00
CA ARG A 87 -7.46 -6.81 -14.61
C ARG A 87 -7.46 -8.04 -13.70
N GLY A 88 -7.81 -9.22 -14.26
CA GLY A 88 -7.88 -10.48 -13.55
C GLY A 88 -9.29 -10.97 -13.31
N VAL A 89 -9.40 -12.03 -12.52
CA VAL A 89 -10.68 -12.67 -12.18
C VAL A 89 -10.79 -12.90 -10.67
N ILE A 90 -12.03 -13.21 -10.22
CA ILE A 90 -12.27 -13.54 -8.82
C ILE A 90 -12.94 -14.91 -8.74
N GLU A 91 -12.43 -15.74 -7.83
CA GLU A 91 -13.05 -16.98 -7.38
C GLU A 91 -13.57 -16.79 -5.96
N VAL A 92 -14.85 -17.03 -5.77
CA VAL A 92 -15.54 -16.87 -4.49
C VAL A 92 -15.87 -18.23 -3.89
N LYS A 93 -15.82 -18.33 -2.57
CA LYS A 93 -16.25 -19.47 -1.77
C LYS A 93 -17.12 -19.02 -0.61
N SER A 94 -17.78 -19.96 0.04
CA SER A 94 -18.57 -19.67 1.23
C SER A 94 -17.68 -19.28 2.42
N ALA A 95 -18.20 -18.49 3.37
CA ALA A 95 -17.46 -18.00 4.54
C ALA A 95 -16.86 -19.12 5.43
N GLY A 96 -17.41 -20.32 5.35
CA GLY A 96 -16.91 -21.52 6.06
C GLY A 96 -15.77 -22.25 5.35
N ASP A 97 -15.56 -21.97 4.06
CA ASP A 97 -14.52 -22.62 3.27
C ASP A 97 -13.14 -21.99 3.54
N ASP A 98 -12.09 -22.72 3.24
CA ASP A 98 -10.72 -22.25 3.35
C ASP A 98 -10.26 -21.61 2.03
N ALA A 99 -10.10 -20.28 2.04
CA ALA A 99 -9.63 -19.53 0.88
C ALA A 99 -8.16 -19.87 0.51
N TRP A 100 -7.35 -20.26 1.49
CA TRP A 100 -5.95 -20.64 1.29
C TRP A 100 -5.82 -21.96 0.54
N LEU A 101 -6.64 -22.96 0.93
CA LEU A 101 -6.73 -24.22 0.21
C LEU A 101 -7.30 -24.02 -1.20
N THR A 102 -8.30 -23.14 -1.34
CA THR A 102 -8.86 -22.79 -2.65
C THR A 102 -7.80 -22.18 -3.58
N ALA A 103 -6.93 -21.32 -3.06
CA ALA A 103 -5.87 -20.68 -3.82
C ALA A 103 -4.86 -21.68 -4.42
N ASP A 104 -4.70 -22.85 -3.80
CA ASP A 104 -3.77 -23.90 -4.24
C ASP A 104 -4.42 -24.91 -5.21
N THR A 105 -5.66 -24.70 -5.64
CA THR A 105 -6.36 -25.61 -6.55
C THR A 105 -5.89 -25.50 -8.00
N ALA A 106 -6.05 -26.60 -8.74
CA ALA A 106 -5.80 -26.63 -10.19
C ALA A 106 -6.68 -25.61 -10.95
N GLN A 107 -7.88 -25.32 -10.46
CA GLN A 107 -8.78 -24.32 -11.06
C GLN A 107 -8.16 -22.92 -10.98
N VAL A 108 -7.68 -22.50 -9.81
CA VAL A 108 -7.02 -21.20 -9.64
C VAL A 108 -5.75 -21.12 -10.47
N SER A 109 -4.96 -22.18 -10.53
CA SER A 109 -3.76 -22.26 -11.40
C SER A 109 -4.14 -22.09 -12.88
N LYS A 110 -5.24 -22.68 -13.33
CA LYS A 110 -5.75 -22.54 -14.70
C LYS A 110 -6.22 -21.09 -14.97
N TYR A 111 -6.91 -20.45 -14.02
CA TYR A 111 -7.29 -19.05 -14.12
C TYR A 111 -6.07 -18.14 -14.18
N PHE A 112 -5.05 -18.39 -13.34
CA PHE A 112 -3.81 -17.64 -13.41
C PHE A 112 -3.14 -17.76 -14.79
N GLY A 113 -3.11 -18.95 -15.36
CA GLY A 113 -2.57 -19.17 -16.72
C GLY A 113 -3.25 -18.30 -17.78
N ALA A 114 -4.57 -18.11 -17.67
CA ALA A 114 -5.36 -17.33 -18.62
C ALA A 114 -5.41 -15.82 -18.34
N TYR A 115 -5.51 -15.44 -17.06
CA TYR A 115 -5.82 -14.05 -16.67
C TYR A 115 -4.70 -13.36 -15.90
N ARG A 116 -3.64 -14.09 -15.55
CA ARG A 116 -2.44 -13.61 -14.83
C ARG A 116 -2.67 -13.04 -13.43
N LEU A 117 -3.90 -12.79 -13.04
CA LEU A 117 -4.29 -12.35 -11.71
C LEU A 117 -5.58 -13.02 -11.30
N VAL A 118 -5.59 -13.62 -10.09
CA VAL A 118 -6.79 -14.21 -9.48
C VAL A 118 -6.92 -13.69 -8.06
N ILE A 119 -8.08 -13.14 -7.73
CA ILE A 119 -8.43 -12.87 -6.34
C ILE A 119 -9.27 -14.04 -5.86
N VAL A 120 -8.83 -14.72 -4.80
CA VAL A 120 -9.58 -15.77 -4.14
C VAL A 120 -10.18 -15.22 -2.86
N THR A 121 -11.48 -15.42 -2.65
CA THR A 121 -12.15 -14.97 -1.43
C THR A 121 -13.24 -15.93 -0.98
N ASN A 122 -13.39 -16.07 0.34
CA ASN A 122 -14.54 -16.67 1.00
C ASN A 122 -15.39 -15.61 1.70
N ILE A 123 -15.41 -14.35 1.18
CA ILE A 123 -16.02 -13.14 1.74
C ILE A 123 -15.43 -12.65 3.09
N ARG A 124 -14.66 -13.46 3.77
CA ARG A 124 -13.93 -13.17 5.02
C ARG A 124 -12.44 -12.97 4.76
N ASP A 125 -11.86 -13.86 4.00
CA ASP A 125 -10.44 -13.84 3.61
C ASP A 125 -10.34 -13.46 2.13
N PHE A 126 -9.35 -12.66 1.79
CA PHE A 126 -9.07 -12.21 0.44
C PHE A 126 -7.58 -12.44 0.13
N LEU A 127 -7.30 -13.17 -0.94
CA LEU A 127 -5.95 -13.50 -1.37
C LEU A 127 -5.74 -13.07 -2.82
N ILE A 128 -4.60 -12.47 -3.10
CA ILE A 128 -4.18 -12.11 -4.44
C ILE A 128 -3.19 -13.16 -4.94
N ILE A 129 -3.53 -13.87 -6.00
CA ILE A 129 -2.65 -14.80 -6.70
C ILE A 129 -2.20 -14.11 -7.98
N GLY A 130 -0.91 -13.90 -8.10
CA GLY A 130 -0.29 -13.24 -9.25
C GLY A 130 1.03 -13.89 -9.61
N GLU A 131 1.81 -13.21 -10.43
CA GLU A 131 3.10 -13.73 -10.89
C GLU A 131 4.19 -13.59 -9.83
N GLY A 132 4.71 -14.71 -9.37
CA GLY A 132 5.86 -14.79 -8.50
C GLY A 132 7.18 -14.42 -9.20
N PRO A 133 8.29 -14.38 -8.45
CA PRO A 133 9.62 -14.08 -8.99
C PRO A 133 10.09 -15.05 -10.08
N ASP A 134 9.62 -16.29 -10.05
CA ASP A 134 9.94 -17.38 -10.99
C ASP A 134 8.94 -17.49 -12.15
N GLY A 135 8.00 -16.53 -12.28
CA GLY A 135 6.96 -16.55 -13.31
C GLY A 135 5.77 -17.46 -13.00
N ARG A 136 5.80 -18.18 -11.88
CA ARG A 136 4.72 -19.09 -11.44
C ARG A 136 3.68 -18.37 -10.61
N PRO A 137 2.45 -18.95 -10.44
CA PRO A 137 1.47 -18.40 -9.54
C PRO A 137 2.01 -18.38 -8.09
N ALA A 138 1.87 -17.23 -7.45
CA ALA A 138 2.27 -17.04 -6.06
C ALA A 138 1.23 -16.21 -5.33
N LYS A 139 1.08 -16.43 -4.02
CA LYS A 139 0.29 -15.58 -3.13
C LYS A 139 1.06 -14.27 -2.90
N LEU A 140 0.57 -13.17 -3.47
CA LEU A 140 1.23 -11.88 -3.42
C LEU A 140 0.89 -11.10 -2.16
N GLU A 141 -0.40 -10.97 -1.85
CA GLU A 141 -0.92 -10.24 -0.70
C GLU A 141 -2.19 -10.90 -0.21
N SER A 142 -2.49 -10.80 1.08
CA SER A 142 -3.73 -11.29 1.67
C SER A 142 -4.27 -10.34 2.73
N TYR A 143 -5.59 -10.38 2.93
CA TYR A 143 -6.28 -9.67 4.00
C TYR A 143 -7.31 -10.58 4.65
N GLN A 144 -7.28 -10.66 5.97
CA GLN A 144 -8.19 -11.46 6.76
C GLN A 144 -9.05 -10.55 7.63
N LEU A 145 -10.36 -10.53 7.40
CA LEU A 145 -11.31 -9.75 8.18
C LEU A 145 -11.53 -10.29 9.58
N ALA A 146 -11.51 -11.62 9.73
CA ALA A 146 -11.67 -12.28 11.01
C ALA A 146 -10.99 -13.66 11.01
N ALA A 147 -10.55 -14.13 12.18
CA ALA A 147 -9.82 -15.37 12.32
C ALA A 147 -10.64 -16.62 11.91
N ASP A 148 -11.95 -16.61 12.12
CA ASP A 148 -12.87 -17.69 11.82
C ASP A 148 -14.25 -17.18 11.40
N ALA A 149 -15.11 -18.09 10.93
CA ALA A 149 -16.44 -17.74 10.45
C ALA A 149 -17.33 -17.13 11.55
N LYS A 150 -17.21 -17.62 12.81
CA LYS A 150 -18.01 -17.08 13.92
C LYS A 150 -17.65 -15.63 14.19
N SER A 151 -16.37 -15.34 14.37
CA SER A 151 -15.86 -13.98 14.58
C SER A 151 -16.22 -13.05 13.43
N PHE A 152 -16.25 -13.58 12.19
CA PHE A 152 -16.68 -12.83 11.03
C PHE A 152 -18.17 -12.44 11.12
N TRP A 153 -19.06 -13.39 11.48
CA TRP A 153 -20.48 -13.09 11.61
C TRP A 153 -20.77 -12.15 12.77
N ASP A 154 -20.05 -12.28 13.87
CA ASP A 154 -20.12 -11.32 14.99
C ASP A 154 -19.70 -9.91 14.55
N MET A 155 -18.62 -9.80 13.77
CA MET A 155 -18.11 -8.55 13.23
C MET A 155 -19.13 -7.87 12.29
N VAL A 156 -19.66 -8.58 11.29
CA VAL A 156 -20.64 -8.02 10.35
C VAL A 156 -21.99 -7.76 11.00
N GLY A 157 -22.25 -8.35 12.17
CA GLY A 157 -23.39 -8.07 13.02
C GLY A 157 -23.47 -6.60 13.49
N ALA A 158 -22.33 -5.92 13.57
CA ALA A 158 -22.21 -4.50 13.95
C ALA A 158 -21.50 -3.69 12.84
N PRO A 159 -22.10 -3.52 11.65
CA PRO A 159 -21.45 -3.02 10.43
C PRO A 159 -20.71 -1.70 10.61
N ARG A 160 -21.38 -0.72 11.23
CA ARG A 160 -20.81 0.61 11.45
C ARG A 160 -19.56 0.57 12.34
N LYS A 161 -19.65 -0.08 13.51
CA LYS A 161 -18.53 -0.20 14.45
C LYS A 161 -17.34 -0.91 13.81
N SER A 162 -17.62 -1.99 13.07
CA SER A 162 -16.59 -2.76 12.38
C SER A 162 -15.94 -1.96 11.24
N ALA A 163 -16.72 -1.23 10.48
CA ALA A 163 -16.20 -0.38 9.41
C ALA A 163 -15.37 0.80 9.96
N GLU A 164 -15.78 1.41 11.08
CA GLU A 164 -14.98 2.44 11.76
C GLU A 164 -13.60 1.91 12.18
N HIS A 165 -13.51 0.63 12.55
CA HIS A 165 -12.26 0.02 13.01
C HIS A 165 -11.34 -0.45 11.88
N ILE A 166 -11.87 -1.20 10.90
CA ILE A 166 -11.05 -1.86 9.86
C ILE A 166 -11.36 -1.42 8.43
N GLY A 167 -12.41 -0.60 8.24
CA GLY A 167 -12.92 -0.28 6.90
C GLY A 167 -11.93 0.43 6.01
N ARG A 168 -11.12 1.32 6.56
CA ARG A 168 -10.06 2.00 5.82
C ARG A 168 -8.99 1.02 5.34
N ALA A 169 -8.44 0.22 6.24
CA ALA A 169 -7.39 -0.75 5.92
C ALA A 169 -7.86 -1.78 4.89
N PHE A 170 -9.08 -2.31 5.06
CA PHE A 170 -9.67 -3.25 4.11
C PHE A 170 -9.96 -2.60 2.75
N GLY A 171 -10.51 -1.40 2.73
CA GLY A 171 -10.74 -0.65 1.48
C GLY A 171 -9.46 -0.34 0.71
N GLU A 172 -8.38 0.00 1.41
CA GLU A 172 -7.06 0.22 0.82
C GLU A 172 -6.46 -1.07 0.25
N TYR A 173 -6.56 -2.19 0.98
CA TYR A 173 -6.18 -3.50 0.47
C TYR A 173 -6.92 -3.82 -0.84
N LEU A 174 -8.23 -3.66 -0.88
CA LEU A 174 -9.02 -3.92 -2.09
C LEU A 174 -8.62 -2.99 -3.25
N LYS A 175 -8.33 -1.71 -3.00
CA LYS A 175 -7.82 -0.80 -4.04
C LYS A 175 -6.48 -1.29 -4.60
N ARG A 176 -5.57 -1.78 -3.75
CA ARG A 176 -4.32 -2.39 -4.20
C ARG A 176 -4.57 -3.64 -5.03
N ALA A 177 -5.47 -4.52 -4.57
CA ALA A 177 -5.84 -5.75 -5.28
C ALA A 177 -6.40 -5.46 -6.68
N LEU A 178 -7.34 -4.52 -6.81
CA LEU A 178 -7.95 -4.12 -8.08
C LEU A 178 -6.98 -3.47 -9.07
N THR A 179 -5.87 -2.93 -8.58
CA THR A 179 -4.84 -2.28 -9.40
C THR A 179 -3.56 -3.09 -9.54
N GLN A 180 -3.53 -4.34 -9.05
CA GLN A 180 -2.33 -5.17 -9.03
C GLN A 180 -1.74 -5.43 -10.43
N SER A 181 -2.55 -5.52 -11.46
CA SER A 181 -2.11 -5.72 -12.85
C SER A 181 -1.66 -4.43 -13.56
N VAL A 182 -1.76 -3.25 -12.91
CA VAL A 182 -1.41 -1.96 -13.52
C VAL A 182 0.05 -1.62 -13.26
N ALA A 183 0.79 -1.25 -14.31
CA ALA A 183 2.11 -0.67 -14.16
C ALA A 183 2.01 0.74 -13.54
N LEU A 184 2.84 1.02 -12.55
CA LEU A 184 2.88 2.30 -11.87
C LEU A 184 3.84 3.25 -12.62
N ARG A 185 3.37 4.46 -12.94
CA ARG A 185 4.13 5.45 -13.71
C ARG A 185 4.19 6.82 -13.04
N GLU A 186 3.18 7.15 -12.23
CA GLU A 186 3.08 8.45 -11.58
C GLU A 186 3.70 8.40 -10.18
N PRO A 187 4.60 9.33 -9.82
CA PRO A 187 5.17 9.40 -8.47
C PRO A 187 4.12 9.49 -7.37
N LYS A 188 3.02 10.20 -7.58
CA LYS A 188 1.91 10.29 -6.61
C LYS A 188 1.20 8.97 -6.36
N ASP A 189 1.04 8.15 -7.41
CA ASP A 189 0.44 6.82 -7.26
C ASP A 189 1.38 5.91 -6.46
N VAL A 190 2.68 5.93 -6.77
CA VAL A 190 3.70 5.20 -5.99
C VAL A 190 3.68 5.64 -4.52
N ALA A 191 3.65 6.95 -4.26
CA ALA A 191 3.58 7.50 -2.90
C ALA A 191 2.33 7.00 -2.16
N TRP A 192 1.18 6.96 -2.82
CA TRP A 192 -0.06 6.45 -2.23
C TRP A 192 0.05 4.96 -1.88
N PHE A 193 0.59 4.11 -2.80
CA PHE A 193 0.78 2.68 -2.53
C PHE A 193 1.69 2.45 -1.33
N ILE A 194 2.84 3.13 -1.31
CA ILE A 194 3.80 3.00 -0.21
C ILE A 194 3.20 3.51 1.11
N ALA A 195 2.45 4.63 1.09
CA ALA A 195 1.75 5.14 2.26
C ALA A 195 0.67 4.16 2.77
N SER A 196 -0.03 3.49 1.87
CA SER A 196 -1.02 2.47 2.23
C SER A 196 -0.39 1.28 2.95
N TYR A 197 0.77 0.78 2.48
CA TYR A 197 1.53 -0.25 3.18
C TYR A 197 2.13 0.26 4.50
N ALA A 198 2.59 1.49 4.54
CA ALA A 198 3.09 2.10 5.77
C ALA A 198 1.99 2.21 6.84
N ARG A 199 0.74 2.53 6.46
CA ARG A 199 -0.40 2.51 7.40
C ARG A 199 -0.69 1.11 7.93
N ASP A 200 -0.63 0.08 7.08
CA ASP A 200 -0.76 -1.31 7.54
C ASP A 200 0.38 -1.66 8.52
N ALA A 201 1.61 -1.28 8.20
CA ALA A 201 2.75 -1.44 9.09
C ALA A 201 2.56 -0.70 10.44
N LEU A 202 2.09 0.55 10.42
CA LEU A 202 1.84 1.33 11.63
C LEU A 202 0.78 0.67 12.51
N HIS A 203 -0.33 0.22 11.92
CA HIS A 203 -1.38 -0.50 12.64
C HIS A 203 -0.84 -1.77 13.32
N ARG A 204 0.04 -2.55 12.65
CA ARG A 204 0.68 -3.74 13.23
C ARG A 204 1.62 -3.38 14.39
N VAL A 205 2.40 -2.30 14.23
CA VAL A 205 3.30 -1.80 15.29
C VAL A 205 2.51 -1.29 16.50
N GLU A 206 1.39 -0.63 16.29
CA GLU A 206 0.49 -0.18 17.36
C GLU A 206 -0.17 -1.36 18.09
N ALA A 207 -0.64 -2.35 17.35
CA ALA A 207 -1.25 -3.56 17.90
C ALA A 207 -0.26 -4.41 18.73
N ALA A 208 1.03 -4.33 18.45
CA ALA A 208 2.06 -5.05 19.20
C ALA A 208 2.30 -4.49 20.63
N GLY A 209 1.80 -3.31 20.93
CA GLY A 209 1.89 -2.69 22.27
C GLY A 209 3.30 -2.27 22.65
N ALA A 210 3.84 -2.80 23.74
CA ALA A 210 5.20 -2.49 24.19
C ALA A 210 6.25 -3.10 23.26
N LEU A 211 7.31 -2.33 22.97
CA LEU A 211 8.38 -2.71 22.03
C LEU A 211 9.77 -2.69 22.69
N PRO A 212 10.03 -3.58 23.68
CA PRO A 212 11.31 -3.60 24.41
C PRO A 212 12.51 -3.80 23.48
N ALA A 213 12.35 -4.62 22.43
CA ALA A 213 13.40 -4.88 21.43
C ALA A 213 13.82 -3.62 20.66
N LEU A 214 12.99 -2.59 20.64
CA LEU A 214 13.25 -1.32 19.95
C LEU A 214 13.75 -0.20 20.89
N ALA A 215 14.05 -0.49 22.15
CA ALA A 215 14.51 0.51 23.11
C ALA A 215 15.78 1.24 22.64
N ASN A 216 16.75 0.50 22.09
CA ASN A 216 17.98 1.08 21.54
C ASN A 216 17.70 1.94 20.29
N VAL A 217 16.78 1.49 19.44
CA VAL A 217 16.36 2.25 18.24
C VAL A 217 15.66 3.53 18.65
N ARG A 218 14.81 3.46 19.68
CA ARG A 218 14.14 4.64 20.25
C ARG A 218 15.15 5.66 20.74
N ALA A 219 16.13 5.23 21.57
CA ALA A 219 17.18 6.10 22.08
C ALA A 219 18.00 6.73 20.94
N SER A 220 18.36 5.97 19.91
CA SER A 220 19.08 6.49 18.75
C SER A 220 18.27 7.53 17.96
N LEU A 221 16.96 7.33 17.82
CA LEU A 221 16.08 8.31 17.17
C LEU A 221 15.90 9.57 18.02
N GLU A 222 15.75 9.43 19.35
CA GLU A 222 15.66 10.56 20.28
C GLU A 222 16.92 11.44 20.22
N GLU A 223 18.08 10.81 20.23
CA GLU A 223 19.38 11.51 20.08
C GLU A 223 19.50 12.21 18.72
N ALA A 224 19.18 11.49 17.64
CA ALA A 224 19.33 11.99 16.29
C ALA A 224 18.39 13.16 15.95
N LEU A 225 17.17 13.13 16.49
CA LEU A 225 16.14 14.14 16.25
C LEU A 225 16.13 15.26 17.30
N GLY A 226 16.87 15.09 18.40
CA GLY A 226 16.87 16.04 19.52
C GLY A 226 15.52 16.14 20.23
N VAL A 227 14.72 15.05 20.23
CA VAL A 227 13.39 14.97 20.83
C VAL A 227 13.30 13.81 21.81
N THR A 228 12.32 13.84 22.72
CA THR A 228 11.96 12.70 23.59
C THR A 228 10.57 12.20 23.25
N PHE A 229 10.43 10.87 23.14
CA PHE A 229 9.13 10.24 22.87
C PHE A 229 8.39 9.92 24.17
N GLU A 230 8.03 10.95 24.92
CA GLU A 230 7.33 10.82 26.19
C GLU A 230 5.81 10.84 26.03
N ALA A 231 5.10 10.22 27.00
CA ALA A 231 3.65 10.10 27.03
C ALA A 231 3.05 9.36 25.82
N GLU A 232 1.73 9.32 25.73
CA GLU A 232 1.00 8.58 24.70
C GLU A 232 1.23 9.14 23.28
N LYS A 233 1.26 10.46 23.15
CA LYS A 233 1.57 11.14 21.88
C LYS A 233 2.99 10.86 21.40
N GLY A 234 3.97 10.84 22.30
CA GLY A 234 5.34 10.48 22.00
C GLY A 234 5.47 9.03 21.56
N ALA A 235 4.68 8.12 22.12
CA ALA A 235 4.65 6.73 21.72
C ALA A 235 4.11 6.55 20.29
N HIS A 236 3.05 7.26 19.90
CA HIS A 236 2.55 7.28 18.53
C HIS A 236 3.58 7.91 17.58
N PHE A 237 4.16 9.04 17.95
CA PHE A 237 5.20 9.70 17.16
C PHE A 237 6.41 8.79 16.91
N PHE A 238 6.88 8.09 17.93
CA PHE A 238 7.96 7.10 17.77
C PHE A 238 7.61 6.01 16.75
N ARG A 239 6.40 5.40 16.87
CA ARG A 239 5.95 4.34 15.97
C ARG A 239 5.79 4.84 14.53
N SER A 240 5.21 6.02 14.38
CA SER A 240 5.05 6.69 13.08
C SER A 240 6.43 6.98 12.45
N THR A 241 7.37 7.55 13.21
CA THR A 241 8.74 7.84 12.74
C THR A 241 9.50 6.57 12.35
N LEU A 242 9.37 5.50 13.14
CA LEU A 242 9.96 4.19 12.85
C LEU A 242 9.47 3.66 11.50
N VAL A 243 8.16 3.66 11.30
CA VAL A 243 7.56 3.19 10.04
C VAL A 243 7.98 4.10 8.88
N GLN A 244 7.93 5.42 9.04
CA GLN A 244 8.39 6.35 8.01
C GLN A 244 9.84 6.09 7.60
N THR A 245 10.73 5.89 8.57
CA THR A 245 12.15 5.61 8.32
C THR A 245 12.34 4.33 7.51
N LEU A 246 11.59 3.27 7.82
CA LEU A 246 11.63 2.03 7.06
C LEU A 246 11.18 2.25 5.60
N PHE A 247 10.03 2.88 5.40
CA PHE A 247 9.45 3.02 4.06
C PHE A 247 10.20 4.04 3.21
N TYR A 248 10.72 5.12 3.79
CA TYR A 248 11.62 6.05 3.10
C TYR A 248 12.93 5.38 2.71
N GLY A 249 13.49 4.56 3.62
CA GLY A 249 14.69 3.79 3.32
C GLY A 249 14.50 2.82 2.16
N VAL A 250 13.40 2.07 2.16
CA VAL A 250 13.06 1.13 1.07
C VAL A 250 12.86 1.85 -0.25
N PHE A 251 12.10 2.96 -0.26
CA PHE A 251 11.87 3.74 -1.48
C PHE A 251 13.16 4.37 -2.01
N SER A 252 13.95 5.01 -1.14
CA SER A 252 15.23 5.62 -1.53
C SER A 252 16.20 4.58 -2.09
N ALA A 253 16.28 3.40 -1.47
CA ALA A 253 17.10 2.31 -1.95
C ALA A 253 16.62 1.79 -3.33
N TRP A 254 15.29 1.71 -3.54
CA TRP A 254 14.73 1.34 -4.84
C TRP A 254 15.06 2.37 -5.92
N VAL A 255 14.97 3.68 -5.63
CA VAL A 255 15.33 4.75 -6.58
C VAL A 255 16.78 4.59 -7.03
N LEU A 256 17.71 4.39 -6.08
CA LEU A 256 19.12 4.20 -6.39
C LEU A 256 19.39 2.90 -7.14
N PHE A 257 18.75 1.79 -6.74
CA PHE A 257 18.80 0.53 -7.45
C PHE A 257 18.31 0.65 -8.89
N ALA A 258 17.15 1.26 -9.11
CA ALA A 258 16.54 1.38 -10.43
C ALA A 258 17.35 2.26 -11.38
N ARG A 259 18.07 3.27 -10.86
CA ARG A 259 18.99 4.11 -11.65
C ARG A 259 20.31 3.41 -12.01
N GLN A 260 20.83 2.58 -11.12
CA GLN A 260 22.10 1.88 -11.31
C GLN A 260 21.95 0.63 -12.20
N THR A 261 20.74 0.05 -12.23
CA THR A 261 20.54 -1.25 -12.87
C THR A 261 20.15 -1.05 -14.34
N GLN A 262 21.13 -1.12 -15.24
CA GLN A 262 20.88 -1.14 -16.70
C GLN A 262 20.26 -2.45 -17.21
N VAL A 263 20.04 -3.42 -16.33
CA VAL A 263 19.53 -4.75 -16.70
C VAL A 263 18.08 -4.87 -16.25
N ALA A 264 17.18 -4.80 -17.20
CA ALA A 264 15.71 -4.92 -17.02
C ALA A 264 15.23 -6.22 -16.32
N SER A 265 16.13 -7.19 -16.07
CA SER A 265 15.81 -8.49 -15.47
C SER A 265 16.05 -8.57 -13.95
N ARG A 266 16.64 -7.57 -13.33
CA ARG A 266 16.87 -7.60 -11.87
C ARG A 266 15.65 -7.06 -11.13
N ARG A 267 15.19 -7.81 -10.13
CA ARG A 267 14.15 -7.38 -9.20
C ARG A 267 14.79 -6.78 -7.95
N PHE A 268 14.21 -5.70 -7.45
CA PHE A 268 14.57 -5.10 -6.17
C PHE A 268 14.07 -5.98 -5.02
N ASP A 269 14.95 -6.24 -4.06
CA ASP A 269 14.62 -6.87 -2.79
C ASP A 269 14.95 -5.88 -1.66
N TRP A 270 13.98 -5.55 -0.82
CA TRP A 270 14.16 -4.62 0.29
C TRP A 270 15.24 -5.07 1.29
N ARG A 271 15.53 -6.39 1.35
CA ARG A 271 16.61 -6.95 2.20
C ARG A 271 17.98 -6.48 1.77
N THR A 272 18.11 -6.10 0.51
CA THR A 272 19.34 -5.56 -0.07
C THR A 272 19.40 -4.02 -0.02
N ALA A 273 18.36 -3.36 0.50
CA ALA A 273 18.25 -1.91 0.53
C ALA A 273 19.47 -1.21 1.15
N VAL A 274 20.04 -1.78 2.22
CA VAL A 274 21.22 -1.25 2.91
C VAL A 274 22.40 -1.01 1.96
N TRP A 275 22.57 -1.88 0.96
CA TRP A 275 23.66 -1.79 -0.01
C TRP A 275 23.50 -0.65 -1.03
N HIS A 276 22.29 -0.16 -1.19
CA HIS A 276 21.97 0.93 -2.10
C HIS A 276 21.94 2.30 -1.41
N LEU A 277 21.71 2.36 -0.10
CA LEU A 277 21.63 3.60 0.67
C LEU A 277 23.03 4.23 0.81
N THR A 278 23.20 5.44 0.28
CA THR A 278 24.46 6.17 0.25
C THR A 278 24.67 7.07 1.46
N VAL A 279 23.57 7.56 2.08
CA VAL A 279 23.65 8.44 3.25
C VAL A 279 23.94 7.60 4.50
N PRO A 280 25.11 7.77 5.17
CA PRO A 280 25.54 6.89 6.26
C PRO A 280 24.53 6.81 7.41
N PHE A 281 23.95 7.93 7.81
CA PHE A 281 22.97 7.99 8.90
C PHE A 281 21.69 7.18 8.58
N ILE A 282 21.10 7.41 7.40
CA ILE A 282 19.90 6.68 6.96
C ILE A 282 20.19 5.19 6.82
N ARG A 283 21.36 4.83 6.29
CA ARG A 283 21.80 3.44 6.17
C ARG A 283 21.91 2.76 7.52
N THR A 284 22.52 3.41 8.51
CA THR A 284 22.68 2.86 9.86
C THR A 284 21.34 2.67 10.55
N LEU A 285 20.46 3.68 10.52
CA LEU A 285 19.10 3.57 11.07
C LEU A 285 18.32 2.46 10.39
N PHE A 286 18.32 2.42 9.06
CA PHE A 286 17.61 1.38 8.31
C PHE A 286 18.14 -0.01 8.66
N GLN A 287 19.47 -0.19 8.77
CA GLN A 287 20.08 -1.47 9.15
C GLN A 287 19.66 -1.93 10.54
N GLN A 288 19.58 -1.03 11.51
CA GLN A 288 19.09 -1.34 12.84
C GLN A 288 17.61 -1.75 12.82
N LEU A 289 16.77 -0.99 12.10
CA LEU A 289 15.33 -1.25 12.02
C LEU A 289 14.99 -2.50 11.22
N ALA A 290 15.65 -2.73 10.09
CA ALA A 290 15.39 -3.83 9.17
C ALA A 290 15.94 -5.19 9.63
N SER A 291 16.37 -5.28 10.88
CA SER A 291 16.81 -6.54 11.48
C SER A 291 15.64 -7.52 11.61
N PRO A 292 15.81 -8.81 11.26
CA PRO A 292 14.76 -9.84 11.42
C PRO A 292 14.22 -9.93 12.85
N SER A 293 15.07 -9.72 13.86
CA SER A 293 14.68 -9.73 15.28
C SER A 293 13.68 -8.63 15.64
N HIS A 294 13.67 -7.53 14.91
CA HIS A 294 12.74 -6.42 15.09
C HIS A 294 11.48 -6.58 14.22
N LEU A 295 11.66 -6.99 12.96
CA LEU A 295 10.57 -7.03 11.98
C LEU A 295 9.61 -8.22 12.17
N GLN A 296 10.13 -9.41 12.54
CA GLN A 296 9.31 -10.61 12.66
C GLN A 296 8.23 -10.51 13.76
N PRO A 297 8.54 -10.08 15.00
CA PRO A 297 7.52 -9.93 16.04
C PRO A 297 6.43 -8.92 15.66
N LEU A 298 6.75 -7.93 14.82
CA LEU A 298 5.84 -6.90 14.34
C LEU A 298 5.10 -7.30 13.05
N ARG A 299 5.39 -8.49 12.49
CA ARG A 299 4.86 -8.96 11.20
C ARG A 299 5.08 -7.96 10.04
N LEU A 300 6.20 -7.23 10.09
CA LEU A 300 6.53 -6.22 9.06
C LEU A 300 7.21 -6.81 7.84
N VAL A 301 7.79 -8.01 7.94
CA VAL A 301 8.46 -8.68 6.81
C VAL A 301 7.53 -8.82 5.62
N GLU A 302 6.29 -9.29 5.85
CA GLU A 302 5.29 -9.45 4.79
C GLU A 302 4.95 -8.12 4.11
N VAL A 303 4.76 -7.06 4.90
CA VAL A 303 4.41 -5.73 4.37
C VAL A 303 5.55 -5.15 3.53
N LEU A 304 6.80 -5.37 3.95
CA LEU A 304 7.97 -4.96 3.17
C LEU A 304 8.13 -5.81 1.89
N ASP A 305 7.79 -7.10 1.93
CA ASP A 305 7.76 -7.96 0.74
C ASP A 305 6.71 -7.46 -0.27
N TRP A 306 5.51 -7.11 0.18
CA TRP A 306 4.47 -6.51 -0.66
C TRP A 306 4.88 -5.16 -1.22
N THR A 307 5.55 -4.34 -0.40
CA THR A 307 6.10 -3.05 -0.83
C THR A 307 7.14 -3.24 -1.94
N ALA A 308 8.09 -4.15 -1.76
CA ALA A 308 9.10 -4.45 -2.78
C ALA A 308 8.48 -5.01 -4.07
N ALA A 309 7.47 -5.90 -3.95
CA ALA A 309 6.72 -6.40 -5.10
C ALA A 309 6.03 -5.26 -5.86
N THR A 310 5.47 -4.29 -5.16
CA THR A 310 4.85 -3.10 -5.76
C THR A 310 5.87 -2.20 -6.44
N LEU A 311 7.03 -1.97 -5.82
CA LEU A 311 8.13 -1.19 -6.41
C LEU A 311 8.65 -1.86 -7.70
N ASN A 312 8.66 -3.18 -7.78
CA ASN A 312 9.04 -3.93 -8.99
C ASN A 312 8.01 -3.84 -10.13
N ARG A 313 6.82 -3.28 -9.89
CA ARG A 313 5.79 -3.01 -10.92
C ARG A 313 5.94 -1.63 -11.54
N ILE A 314 6.83 -0.80 -11.01
CA ILE A 314 7.03 0.56 -11.52
C ILE A 314 7.70 0.48 -12.88
N ASP A 315 7.08 1.14 -13.86
CA ASP A 315 7.72 1.46 -15.13
C ASP A 315 8.76 2.54 -14.88
N SER A 316 10.00 2.11 -14.59
CA SER A 316 11.08 3.02 -14.19
C SER A 316 11.38 4.08 -15.26
N THR A 317 11.25 3.74 -16.54
CA THR A 317 11.48 4.68 -17.65
C THR A 317 10.47 5.84 -17.61
N GLU A 318 9.18 5.52 -17.49
CA GLU A 318 8.14 6.53 -17.43
C GLU A 318 8.11 7.27 -16.08
N PHE A 319 8.42 6.55 -14.99
CA PHE A 319 8.50 7.15 -13.65
C PHE A 319 9.58 8.23 -13.57
N PHE A 320 10.82 7.93 -14.01
CA PHE A 320 11.93 8.90 -13.92
C PHE A 320 11.85 10.07 -14.90
N LYS A 321 10.97 10.02 -15.92
CA LYS A 321 10.63 11.21 -16.70
C LYS A 321 9.87 12.25 -15.90
N ARG A 322 9.18 11.83 -14.84
CA ARG A 322 8.28 12.65 -14.01
C ARG A 322 8.78 12.81 -12.58
N PHE A 323 9.81 12.06 -12.20
CA PHE A 323 10.43 12.11 -10.89
C PHE A 323 11.81 12.75 -11.02
N ASN A 324 11.92 13.98 -10.49
CA ASN A 324 13.19 14.70 -10.38
C ASN A 324 13.68 14.62 -8.93
N ASP A 325 14.96 14.28 -8.70
CA ASP A 325 15.53 14.17 -7.35
C ASP A 325 15.51 15.50 -6.60
N ALA A 326 15.71 16.62 -7.30
CA ALA A 326 15.61 17.94 -6.71
C ALA A 326 14.19 18.28 -6.21
N GLU A 327 13.19 17.59 -6.74
CA GLU A 327 11.77 17.77 -6.42
C GLU A 327 11.17 16.53 -5.74
N ALA A 328 12.02 15.57 -5.31
CA ALA A 328 11.59 14.33 -4.65
C ALA A 328 10.70 14.60 -3.43
N VAL A 329 10.96 15.69 -2.70
CA VAL A 329 10.14 16.14 -1.57
C VAL A 329 8.71 16.42 -2.03
N GLN A 330 8.53 17.19 -3.11
CA GLN A 330 7.23 17.59 -3.61
C GLN A 330 6.47 16.44 -4.29
N PHE A 331 7.17 15.58 -5.04
CA PHE A 331 6.53 14.52 -5.82
C PHE A 331 6.32 13.22 -5.07
N PHE A 332 7.08 12.97 -4.01
CA PHE A 332 6.97 11.73 -3.25
C PHE A 332 6.78 11.96 -1.75
N TYR A 333 7.71 12.62 -1.06
CA TYR A 333 7.67 12.69 0.40
C TYR A 333 6.45 13.42 0.94
N GLU A 334 6.06 14.52 0.33
CA GLU A 334 4.89 15.29 0.74
C GLU A 334 3.58 14.52 0.46
N PRO A 335 3.35 13.98 -0.76
CA PRO A 335 2.20 13.10 -1.00
C PRO A 335 2.17 11.84 -0.12
N PHE A 336 3.34 11.28 0.20
CA PHE A 336 3.42 10.15 1.12
C PHE A 336 2.97 10.55 2.53
N LEU A 337 3.50 11.64 3.11
CA LEU A 337 3.13 12.09 4.46
C LEU A 337 1.64 12.47 4.54
N GLU A 338 1.12 13.15 3.53
CA GLU A 338 -0.29 13.50 3.44
C GLU A 338 -1.18 12.25 3.44
N ALA A 339 -0.76 11.21 2.73
CA ALA A 339 -1.48 9.96 2.68
C ALA A 339 -1.26 9.12 3.94
N PHE A 340 -0.05 9.08 4.50
CA PHE A 340 0.35 8.19 5.59
C PHE A 340 -0.23 8.62 6.95
N ASP A 341 0.07 9.81 7.40
CA ASP A 341 -0.33 10.33 8.72
C ASP A 341 -0.65 11.83 8.66
N PRO A 342 -1.82 12.19 8.11
CA PRO A 342 -2.20 13.58 7.91
C PRO A 342 -2.43 14.34 9.23
N GLU A 343 -2.81 13.65 10.30
CA GLU A 343 -3.06 14.26 11.60
C GLU A 343 -1.75 14.64 12.28
N LEU A 344 -0.79 13.72 12.35
CA LEU A 344 0.53 13.99 12.90
C LEU A 344 1.27 15.06 12.09
N ARG A 345 1.18 15.02 10.74
CA ARG A 345 1.71 16.05 9.87
C ARG A 345 1.19 17.43 10.23
N LYS A 346 -0.10 17.56 10.46
CA LYS A 346 -0.76 18.81 10.83
C LYS A 346 -0.37 19.27 12.24
N GLU A 347 -0.34 18.35 13.20
CA GLU A 347 -0.01 18.63 14.59
C GLU A 347 1.45 19.10 14.77
N LEU A 348 2.37 18.46 14.09
CA LEU A 348 3.80 18.81 14.12
C LEU A 348 4.15 19.99 13.22
N GLY A 349 3.22 20.46 12.39
CA GLY A 349 3.46 21.53 11.44
C GLY A 349 4.53 21.17 10.39
N VAL A 350 4.66 19.89 10.03
CA VAL A 350 5.65 19.42 9.05
C VAL A 350 5.15 19.78 7.64
N TRP A 351 5.65 20.90 7.16
CA TRP A 351 5.38 21.42 5.81
C TRP A 351 6.71 21.69 5.12
N TYR A 352 6.85 21.22 3.90
CA TYR A 352 8.02 21.52 3.10
C TYR A 352 7.91 22.92 2.49
N THR A 353 8.98 23.69 2.61
CA THR A 353 9.03 25.00 2.00
C THR A 353 9.15 24.86 0.48
N PRO A 354 8.31 25.53 -0.33
CA PRO A 354 8.43 25.51 -1.78
C PRO A 354 9.83 25.90 -2.25
N ASN A 355 10.33 25.22 -3.29
CA ASN A 355 11.68 25.43 -3.80
C ASN A 355 11.96 26.88 -4.20
N GLU A 356 10.97 27.60 -4.73
CA GLU A 356 11.07 29.02 -5.10
C GLU A 356 11.34 29.90 -3.87
N VAL A 357 10.67 29.58 -2.75
CA VAL A 357 10.87 30.29 -1.47
C VAL A 357 12.27 29.97 -0.91
N VAL A 358 12.69 28.69 -0.94
CA VAL A 358 14.03 28.28 -0.52
C VAL A 358 15.10 29.01 -1.36
N ALA A 359 14.96 28.99 -2.69
CA ALA A 359 15.89 29.68 -3.60
C ALA A 359 15.97 31.16 -3.30
N TYR A 360 14.83 31.81 -3.06
CA TYR A 360 14.78 33.23 -2.69
C TYR A 360 15.49 33.47 -1.34
N MET A 361 15.22 32.65 -0.31
CA MET A 361 15.83 32.78 1.02
C MET A 361 17.36 32.63 0.92
N VAL A 362 17.84 31.58 0.22
CA VAL A 362 19.27 31.33 0.02
C VAL A 362 19.94 32.51 -0.71
N ALA A 363 19.33 32.99 -1.81
CA ALA A 363 19.86 34.13 -2.55
C ALA A 363 19.90 35.42 -1.69
N ARG A 364 18.89 35.65 -0.86
CA ARG A 364 18.85 36.82 0.05
C ARG A 364 19.92 36.72 1.14
N ILE A 365 20.13 35.55 1.72
CA ILE A 365 21.18 35.32 2.73
C ILE A 365 22.56 35.56 2.10
N ASP A 366 22.82 34.96 0.91
CA ASP A 366 24.10 35.15 0.21
C ASP A 366 24.36 36.61 -0.11
N MET A 367 23.33 37.33 -0.57
CA MET A 367 23.44 38.77 -0.83
C MET A 367 23.74 39.59 0.43
N ALA A 368 23.05 39.31 1.54
CA ALA A 368 23.28 39.99 2.81
C ALA A 368 24.69 39.72 3.35
N LEU A 369 25.20 38.50 3.26
CA LEU A 369 26.58 38.14 3.64
C LEU A 369 27.57 38.96 2.82
N ARG A 370 27.39 39.09 1.51
CA ARG A 370 28.29 39.81 0.63
C ARG A 370 28.20 41.33 0.78
N GLN A 371 26.99 41.88 0.81
CA GLN A 371 26.76 43.34 0.73
C GLN A 371 26.76 43.98 2.13
N ASP A 372 26.13 43.35 3.12
CA ASP A 372 25.90 43.97 4.42
C ASP A 372 26.96 43.55 5.45
N LEU A 373 27.52 42.34 5.33
CA LEU A 373 28.48 41.79 6.27
C LEU A 373 29.91 41.69 5.71
N GLY A 374 30.13 42.05 4.44
CA GLY A 374 31.45 42.10 3.80
C GLY A 374 32.11 40.73 3.58
N VAL A 375 31.35 39.64 3.66
CA VAL A 375 31.86 38.29 3.41
C VAL A 375 31.85 38.03 1.91
N ALA A 376 33.02 38.23 1.26
CA ALA A 376 33.14 38.24 -0.21
C ALA A 376 32.61 36.97 -0.88
N ASP A 377 32.84 35.80 -0.26
CA ASP A 377 32.40 34.50 -0.80
C ASP A 377 30.97 34.10 -0.40
N GLY A 378 30.25 34.98 0.35
CA GLY A 378 28.88 34.73 0.78
C GLY A 378 28.74 33.40 1.55
N LEU A 379 27.74 32.61 1.20
CA LEU A 379 27.50 31.28 1.79
C LEU A 379 28.59 30.24 1.51
N ALA A 380 29.49 30.50 0.53
CA ALA A 380 30.61 29.61 0.25
C ALA A 380 31.84 29.91 1.12
N SER A 381 31.78 30.93 1.98
CA SER A 381 32.89 31.30 2.88
C SER A 381 33.08 30.26 4.00
N GLU A 382 34.31 29.93 4.30
CA GLU A 382 34.67 29.09 5.47
C GLU A 382 34.37 29.77 6.82
N GLN A 383 33.96 31.04 6.80
CA GLN A 383 33.62 31.84 7.99
C GLN A 383 32.12 31.82 8.35
N VAL A 384 31.27 31.16 7.54
CA VAL A 384 29.80 31.11 7.71
C VAL A 384 29.38 29.79 8.31
#